data_3b6c9a55e8ca6e097c96a7ecbb33dd7e
#
_entry.id   3b6c9a55e8ca6e097c96a7ecbb33dd7e
#
_cell.length_a   1.000
_cell.length_b   1.000
_cell.length_c   1.000
_cell.angle_alpha   90.00
_cell.angle_beta   90.00
_cell.angle_gamma   90.00
#
_symmetry.space_group_name_H-M   'P 1'
#
loop_
_entity.id
_entity.type
_entity.pdbx_description
1 polymer ?
#
loop_
_entity_poly.entity_id
_entity_poly.type
_entity_poly.pdbx_seq_one_letter_code
_entity_poly.pdbx_strand_id
1 'polypeptide(L)'
;INLIASENYVSSDVLEALGNELTNKYAEGYPGARYYGGNEIIDQVEELAKVRALKLFGLSAKKWAVNVQPLSGSPANVAVYLGLIPIGGKIMGMDLTNGGHLTHGHKVSITGKAWTQISFAVDPKTEVIDYEKLKELAMKEKPNIIVAGFTAYPRRVDWKKFRSIADACGAYLMVDMSHIAGLIAGKEYPSPFPYADVVTTTIHKSLRGPRSAVIFSKITHPYQTPSAATLLADKIGANPAPAY
;
A
#
# COMPACT_ATOMS: atom_id res chain seq x y z
N ILE A 1 0.74 2.62 30.06
CA ILE A 1 0.72 1.66 28.94
C ILE A 1 0.01 2.33 27.78
N ASN A 2 0.69 2.38 26.62
CA ASN A 2 0.14 2.97 25.40
C ASN A 2 -0.61 1.87 24.64
N LEU A 3 -1.91 2.04 24.44
CA LEU A 3 -2.78 1.03 23.80
C LEU A 3 -3.22 1.42 22.38
N ILE A 4 -2.67 2.52 21.82
CA ILE A 4 -2.96 2.92 20.45
C ILE A 4 -2.04 2.12 19.51
N ALA A 5 -2.59 1.15 18.79
CA ALA A 5 -1.84 0.21 17.94
C ALA A 5 -1.04 0.87 16.80
N SER A 6 -1.38 2.12 16.44
CA SER A 6 -0.68 2.90 15.41
C SER A 6 0.45 3.78 15.96
N GLU A 7 0.71 3.78 17.25
CA GLU A 7 1.80 4.54 17.89
C GLU A 7 3.01 3.65 18.15
N ASN A 8 4.20 4.23 18.03
CA ASN A 8 5.47 3.58 18.35
C ASN A 8 6.53 4.63 18.70
N TYR A 9 7.63 4.18 19.26
CA TYR A 9 8.77 5.04 19.64
C TYR A 9 9.89 4.89 18.61
N VAL A 10 10.25 5.99 17.95
CA VAL A 10 11.37 6.03 16.99
C VAL A 10 12.71 6.09 17.74
N SER A 11 13.80 5.70 17.04
CA SER A 11 15.16 5.84 17.57
C SER A 11 15.65 7.30 17.46
N SER A 12 16.74 7.61 18.20
CA SER A 12 17.46 8.89 18.06
C SER A 12 17.88 9.16 16.63
N ASP A 13 18.37 8.16 15.93
CA ASP A 13 18.82 8.28 14.54
C ASP A 13 17.69 8.71 13.58
N VAL A 14 16.46 8.23 13.81
CA VAL A 14 15.28 8.67 13.04
C VAL A 14 14.98 10.14 13.34
N LEU A 15 15.07 10.58 14.60
CA LEU A 15 14.85 11.99 14.97
C LEU A 15 15.92 12.89 14.37
N GLU A 16 17.18 12.48 14.41
CA GLU A 16 18.29 13.20 13.80
C GLU A 16 18.11 13.33 12.27
N ALA A 17 17.76 12.22 11.60
CA ALA A 17 17.51 12.23 10.16
C ALA A 17 16.33 13.13 9.76
N LEU A 18 15.28 13.24 10.59
CA LEU A 18 14.14 14.11 10.31
C LEU A 18 14.44 15.60 10.45
N GLY A 19 15.32 15.95 11.37
CA GLY A 19 15.66 17.34 11.72
C GLY A 19 16.89 17.90 10.99
N ASN A 20 17.22 17.41 9.80
CA ASN A 20 18.42 17.81 9.08
C ASN A 20 18.16 18.83 7.95
N GLU A 21 19.24 19.31 7.31
CA GLU A 21 19.25 20.35 6.29
C GLU A 21 18.53 19.95 5.00
N LEU A 22 18.33 18.65 4.73
CA LEU A 22 17.61 18.17 3.55
C LEU A 22 16.16 18.66 3.51
N THR A 23 15.59 19.05 4.67
CA THR A 23 14.27 19.69 4.78
C THR A 23 14.13 20.95 3.92
N ASN A 24 15.25 21.66 3.63
CA ASN A 24 15.25 22.88 2.85
C ASN A 24 15.17 22.65 1.34
N LYS A 25 15.37 21.41 0.89
CA LYS A 25 15.51 21.13 -0.55
C LYS A 25 14.19 20.80 -1.23
N TYR A 26 13.85 21.56 -2.27
CA TYR A 26 12.80 21.18 -3.22
C TYR A 26 13.25 20.02 -4.11
N ALA A 27 12.51 18.92 -4.06
CA ALA A 27 12.87 17.66 -4.72
C ALA A 27 11.71 17.07 -5.54
N GLU A 28 10.93 17.92 -6.21
CA GLU A 28 9.85 17.48 -7.09
C GLU A 28 10.40 16.63 -8.24
N GLY A 29 9.63 15.62 -8.62
CA GLY A 29 10.03 14.60 -9.60
C GLY A 29 10.62 13.36 -8.93
N TYR A 30 11.44 12.62 -9.66
CA TYR A 30 12.02 11.36 -9.22
C TYR A 30 13.56 11.39 -9.35
N PRO A 31 14.30 10.48 -8.71
CA PRO A 31 15.74 10.37 -8.88
C PRO A 31 16.14 10.34 -10.36
N GLY A 32 17.07 11.21 -10.74
CA GLY A 32 17.50 11.38 -12.12
C GLY A 32 16.53 12.16 -13.05
N ALA A 33 15.33 12.51 -12.55
CA ALA A 33 14.29 13.24 -13.31
C ALA A 33 13.63 14.31 -12.42
N ARG A 34 14.42 15.18 -11.84
CA ARG A 34 13.98 16.29 -10.97
C ARG A 34 13.68 17.55 -11.78
N TYR A 35 12.69 18.32 -11.32
CA TYR A 35 12.39 19.62 -11.90
C TYR A 35 13.43 20.70 -11.54
N TYR A 36 14.19 20.49 -10.45
CA TYR A 36 15.20 21.43 -9.96
C TYR A 36 16.57 20.77 -9.86
N GLY A 37 17.64 21.53 -10.11
CA GLY A 37 19.03 21.10 -9.92
C GLY A 37 19.40 20.96 -8.45
N GLY A 38 20.57 20.34 -8.16
CA GLY A 38 21.12 20.18 -6.82
C GLY A 38 20.41 19.10 -5.98
N ASN A 39 19.83 18.08 -6.61
CA ASN A 39 19.12 16.99 -5.95
C ASN A 39 19.95 15.69 -5.85
N GLU A 40 21.23 15.73 -6.13
CA GLU A 40 22.10 14.52 -6.20
C GLU A 40 22.14 13.77 -4.87
N ILE A 41 22.11 14.51 -3.75
CA ILE A 41 22.07 13.89 -2.40
C ILE A 41 20.68 13.35 -2.09
N ILE A 42 19.62 14.10 -2.43
CA ILE A 42 18.24 13.65 -2.25
C ILE A 42 17.98 12.36 -3.06
N ASP A 43 18.49 12.28 -4.29
CA ASP A 43 18.39 11.10 -5.13
C ASP A 43 19.03 9.88 -4.47
N GLN A 44 20.23 10.03 -3.89
CA GLN A 44 20.90 8.96 -3.16
C GLN A 44 20.08 8.50 -1.94
N VAL A 45 19.50 9.43 -1.18
CA VAL A 45 18.65 9.11 -0.01
C VAL A 45 17.40 8.35 -0.46
N GLU A 46 16.72 8.82 -1.51
CA GLU A 46 15.51 8.18 -2.02
C GLU A 46 15.81 6.77 -2.58
N GLU A 47 16.87 6.61 -3.37
CA GLU A 47 17.29 5.30 -3.89
C GLU A 47 17.70 4.34 -2.76
N LEU A 48 18.43 4.83 -1.75
CA LEU A 48 18.77 4.03 -0.58
C LEU A 48 17.52 3.55 0.17
N ALA A 49 16.52 4.41 0.32
CA ALA A 49 15.24 4.05 0.96
C ALA A 49 14.51 2.95 0.17
N LYS A 50 14.45 3.05 -1.17
CA LYS A 50 13.87 2.02 -2.04
C LYS A 50 14.59 0.68 -1.91
N VAL A 51 15.92 0.68 -1.96
CA VAL A 51 16.74 -0.54 -1.83
C VAL A 51 16.51 -1.19 -0.46
N ARG A 52 16.50 -0.39 0.62
CA ARG A 52 16.25 -0.88 1.98
C ARG A 52 14.83 -1.43 2.14
N ALA A 53 13.83 -0.79 1.55
CA ALA A 53 12.45 -1.27 1.56
C ALA A 53 12.32 -2.65 0.89
N LEU A 54 12.91 -2.84 -0.28
CA LEU A 54 12.96 -4.14 -0.96
C LEU A 54 13.67 -5.20 -0.11
N LYS A 55 14.85 -4.87 0.43
CA LYS A 55 15.65 -5.78 1.24
C LYS A 55 14.92 -6.22 2.51
N LEU A 56 14.19 -5.30 3.16
CA LEU A 56 13.45 -5.57 4.40
C LEU A 56 12.43 -6.71 4.22
N PHE A 57 11.77 -6.76 3.07
CA PHE A 57 10.75 -7.78 2.76
C PHE A 57 11.28 -8.90 1.85
N GLY A 58 12.58 -8.95 1.56
CA GLY A 58 13.19 -9.98 0.72
C GLY A 58 12.73 -9.94 -0.74
N LEU A 59 12.46 -8.74 -1.27
CA LEU A 59 11.92 -8.54 -2.61
C LEU A 59 13.03 -8.27 -3.63
N SER A 60 12.79 -8.73 -4.86
CA SER A 60 13.67 -8.46 -6.00
C SER A 60 13.23 -7.21 -6.75
N ALA A 61 14.15 -6.29 -7.03
CA ALA A 61 13.93 -5.11 -7.88
C ALA A 61 13.53 -5.47 -9.32
N LYS A 62 13.75 -6.71 -9.77
CA LYS A 62 13.27 -7.21 -11.07
C LYS A 62 11.76 -7.50 -11.08
N LYS A 63 11.14 -7.65 -9.90
CA LYS A 63 9.73 -8.02 -9.76
C LYS A 63 8.90 -6.96 -9.06
N TRP A 64 9.52 -6.05 -8.33
CA TRP A 64 8.84 -5.05 -7.52
C TRP A 64 9.49 -3.68 -7.69
N ALA A 65 8.68 -2.69 -8.05
CA ALA A 65 9.05 -1.28 -7.98
C ALA A 65 8.59 -0.70 -6.64
N VAL A 66 9.24 0.39 -6.21
CA VAL A 66 8.99 1.02 -4.90
C VAL A 66 8.88 2.52 -5.07
N ASN A 67 7.83 3.10 -4.48
CA ASN A 67 7.68 4.54 -4.29
C ASN A 67 7.71 4.85 -2.78
N VAL A 68 8.63 5.70 -2.36
CA VAL A 68 8.83 6.10 -0.95
C VAL A 68 8.41 7.54 -0.66
N GLN A 69 7.79 8.23 -1.64
CA GLN A 69 7.41 9.63 -1.52
C GLN A 69 6.13 9.92 -0.71
N PRO A 70 5.17 8.98 -0.50
CA PRO A 70 3.96 9.33 0.24
C PRO A 70 4.25 9.73 1.68
N LEU A 71 3.65 10.85 2.11
CA LEU A 71 3.82 11.39 3.47
C LEU A 71 3.16 10.55 4.56
N SER A 72 2.19 9.71 4.20
CA SER A 72 1.50 8.79 5.11
C SER A 72 0.68 7.75 4.33
N GLY A 73 0.04 6.81 5.04
CA GLY A 73 -0.77 5.76 4.43
C GLY A 73 -1.96 6.27 3.61
N SER A 74 -2.62 7.34 4.05
CA SER A 74 -3.76 7.88 3.29
C SER A 74 -3.37 8.42 1.92
N PRO A 75 -2.34 9.28 1.77
CA PRO A 75 -1.81 9.67 0.46
C PRO A 75 -1.34 8.47 -0.37
N ALA A 76 -0.69 7.47 0.23
CA ALA A 76 -0.26 6.27 -0.47
C ALA A 76 -1.46 5.51 -1.08
N ASN A 77 -2.50 5.27 -0.29
CA ASN A 77 -3.70 4.57 -0.77
C ASN A 77 -4.44 5.37 -1.85
N VAL A 78 -4.56 6.69 -1.68
CA VAL A 78 -5.16 7.57 -2.70
C VAL A 78 -4.35 7.55 -4.00
N ALA A 79 -3.02 7.58 -3.94
CA ALA A 79 -2.15 7.50 -5.11
C ALA A 79 -2.36 6.18 -5.87
N VAL A 80 -2.49 5.06 -5.15
CA VAL A 80 -2.79 3.75 -5.75
C VAL A 80 -4.14 3.78 -6.47
N TYR A 81 -5.19 4.31 -5.85
CA TYR A 81 -6.51 4.36 -6.47
C TYR A 81 -6.53 5.28 -7.69
N LEU A 82 -5.94 6.48 -7.59
CA LEU A 82 -5.84 7.40 -8.73
C LEU A 82 -5.07 6.80 -9.91
N GLY A 83 -4.03 6.02 -9.62
CA GLY A 83 -3.22 5.38 -10.66
C GLY A 83 -3.91 4.18 -11.32
N LEU A 84 -4.72 3.41 -10.60
CA LEU A 84 -5.20 2.10 -11.06
C LEU A 84 -6.66 2.06 -11.47
N ILE A 85 -7.51 2.89 -10.87
CA ILE A 85 -8.95 2.81 -11.08
C ILE A 85 -9.53 4.19 -11.45
N PRO A 86 -10.56 4.26 -12.28
CA PRO A 86 -11.18 5.53 -12.61
C PRO A 86 -11.86 6.15 -11.37
N ILE A 87 -11.98 7.48 -11.35
CA ILE A 87 -12.84 8.17 -10.39
C ILE A 87 -14.28 7.64 -10.53
N GLY A 88 -14.96 7.42 -9.42
CA GLY A 88 -16.28 6.75 -9.40
C GLY A 88 -16.23 5.22 -9.45
N GLY A 89 -15.03 4.63 -9.73
CA GLY A 89 -14.83 3.18 -9.68
C GLY A 89 -15.12 2.59 -8.30
N LYS A 90 -15.16 1.26 -8.21
CA LYS A 90 -15.55 0.55 -6.99
C LYS A 90 -14.34 0.05 -6.21
N ILE A 91 -14.25 0.42 -4.93
CA ILE A 91 -13.29 -0.08 -3.96
C ILE A 91 -14.01 -1.04 -3.01
N MET A 92 -13.57 -2.29 -2.95
CA MET A 92 -14.06 -3.26 -1.95
C MET A 92 -13.07 -3.33 -0.80
N GLY A 93 -13.53 -3.05 0.42
CA GLY A 93 -12.70 -3.08 1.63
C GLY A 93 -13.52 -3.48 2.86
N MET A 94 -12.85 -3.87 3.95
CA MET A 94 -13.53 -4.16 5.20
C MET A 94 -14.19 -2.91 5.76
N ASP A 95 -15.41 -3.05 6.28
CA ASP A 95 -16.13 -1.98 6.97
C ASP A 95 -15.31 -1.47 8.17
N LEU A 96 -15.39 -0.16 8.43
CA LEU A 96 -14.66 0.48 9.52
C LEU A 96 -14.99 -0.12 10.88
N THR A 97 -16.27 -0.45 11.13
CA THR A 97 -16.75 -1.02 12.39
C THR A 97 -16.27 -2.46 12.61
N ASN A 98 -15.81 -3.14 11.56
CA ASN A 98 -15.25 -4.49 11.60
C ASN A 98 -13.71 -4.50 11.58
N GLY A 99 -13.07 -3.34 11.67
CA GLY A 99 -11.62 -3.23 11.71
C GLY A 99 -10.97 -2.76 10.41
N GLY A 100 -11.74 -2.23 9.45
CA GLY A 100 -11.22 -1.59 8.25
C GLY A 100 -10.53 -0.25 8.53
N HIS A 101 -10.14 0.46 7.48
CA HIS A 101 -9.54 1.78 7.56
C HIS A 101 -10.37 2.80 6.76
N LEU A 102 -10.34 4.07 7.17
CA LEU A 102 -11.06 5.16 6.50
C LEU A 102 -10.77 5.22 5.00
N THR A 103 -9.51 5.02 4.61
CA THR A 103 -9.10 5.08 3.20
C THR A 103 -9.42 3.81 2.39
N HIS A 104 -10.08 2.82 2.97
CA HIS A 104 -10.59 1.67 2.24
C HIS A 104 -12.01 1.92 1.69
N GLY A 105 -12.30 3.17 1.33
CA GLY A 105 -13.54 3.61 0.69
C GLY A 105 -14.59 4.21 1.64
N HIS A 106 -14.29 4.37 2.95
CA HIS A 106 -15.28 4.87 3.90
C HIS A 106 -15.77 6.29 3.55
N LYS A 107 -17.09 6.50 3.61
CA LYS A 107 -17.80 7.71 3.16
C LYS A 107 -17.30 9.06 3.69
N VAL A 108 -16.69 9.09 4.88
CA VAL A 108 -16.16 10.33 5.47
C VAL A 108 -14.77 10.69 4.93
N SER A 109 -14.08 9.76 4.30
CA SER A 109 -12.76 9.99 3.72
C SER A 109 -12.86 10.44 2.26
N ILE A 110 -11.78 11.03 1.74
CA ILE A 110 -11.67 11.38 0.32
C ILE A 110 -11.92 10.16 -0.58
N THR A 111 -11.53 8.96 -0.13
CA THR A 111 -11.70 7.74 -0.91
C THR A 111 -13.16 7.33 -1.07
N GLY A 112 -14.00 7.57 -0.07
CA GLY A 112 -15.44 7.35 -0.18
C GLY A 112 -16.22 8.49 -0.86
N LYS A 113 -15.56 9.63 -1.11
CA LYS A 113 -16.12 10.74 -1.90
C LYS A 113 -15.79 10.62 -3.39
N ALA A 114 -14.60 10.08 -3.70
CA ALA A 114 -14.11 9.96 -5.08
C ALA A 114 -14.43 8.60 -5.71
N TRP A 115 -14.68 7.56 -4.91
CA TRP A 115 -14.96 6.19 -5.35
C TRP A 115 -16.15 5.60 -4.63
N THR A 116 -16.75 4.58 -5.20
CA THR A 116 -17.87 3.84 -4.61
C THR A 116 -17.35 2.75 -3.67
N GLN A 117 -17.70 2.82 -2.39
CA GLN A 117 -17.36 1.78 -1.42
C GLN A 117 -18.26 0.56 -1.56
N ILE A 118 -17.67 -0.61 -1.62
CA ILE A 118 -18.29 -1.91 -1.40
C ILE A 118 -17.70 -2.48 -0.11
N SER A 119 -18.47 -2.46 0.99
CA SER A 119 -17.94 -2.93 2.27
C SER A 119 -18.28 -4.39 2.51
N PHE A 120 -17.31 -5.13 3.11
CA PHE A 120 -17.55 -6.45 3.67
C PHE A 120 -17.27 -6.44 5.18
N ALA A 121 -17.87 -7.38 5.87
CA ALA A 121 -17.78 -7.54 7.32
C ALA A 121 -17.23 -8.90 7.69
N VAL A 122 -16.89 -9.10 8.96
CA VAL A 122 -16.67 -10.44 9.53
C VAL A 122 -18.00 -11.13 9.77
N ASP A 123 -18.00 -12.45 9.82
CA ASP A 123 -19.17 -13.21 10.24
C ASP A 123 -19.45 -12.92 11.73
N PRO A 124 -20.68 -12.53 12.11
CA PRO A 124 -20.97 -12.06 13.47
C PRO A 124 -20.92 -13.16 14.54
N LYS A 125 -20.91 -14.44 14.14
CA LYS A 125 -20.82 -15.57 15.08
C LYS A 125 -19.38 -16.03 15.31
N THR A 126 -18.59 -16.05 14.23
CA THR A 126 -17.21 -16.57 14.27
C THR A 126 -16.17 -15.49 14.39
N GLU A 127 -16.54 -14.23 14.12
CA GLU A 127 -15.67 -13.04 14.10
C GLU A 127 -14.48 -13.16 13.14
N VAL A 128 -14.62 -13.99 12.10
CA VAL A 128 -13.63 -14.13 11.02
C VAL A 128 -14.22 -13.75 9.67
N ILE A 129 -13.33 -13.48 8.72
CA ILE A 129 -13.72 -13.19 7.34
C ILE A 129 -14.34 -14.44 6.71
N ASP A 130 -15.58 -14.35 6.27
CA ASP A 130 -16.24 -15.36 5.46
C ASP A 130 -15.85 -15.16 3.99
N TYR A 131 -14.89 -15.95 3.52
CA TYR A 131 -14.35 -15.82 2.16
C TYR A 131 -15.34 -16.23 1.07
N GLU A 132 -16.31 -17.09 1.37
CA GLU A 132 -17.34 -17.47 0.39
C GLU A 132 -18.31 -16.31 0.17
N LYS A 133 -18.82 -15.71 1.25
CA LYS A 133 -19.66 -14.49 1.14
C LYS A 133 -18.89 -13.32 0.51
N LEU A 134 -17.59 -13.18 0.82
CA LEU A 134 -16.74 -12.16 0.18
C LEU A 134 -16.65 -12.40 -1.33
N LYS A 135 -16.48 -13.65 -1.75
CA LYS A 135 -16.44 -14.03 -3.16
C LYS A 135 -17.77 -13.75 -3.86
N GLU A 136 -18.90 -14.15 -3.26
CA GLU A 136 -20.24 -13.87 -3.79
C GLU A 136 -20.45 -12.36 -3.99
N LEU A 137 -20.09 -11.57 -2.98
CA LEU A 137 -20.17 -10.11 -3.04
C LEU A 137 -19.28 -9.54 -4.14
N ALA A 138 -18.02 -10.00 -4.25
CA ALA A 138 -17.10 -9.56 -5.28
C ALA A 138 -17.59 -9.90 -6.70
N MET A 139 -18.13 -11.09 -6.90
CA MET A 139 -18.72 -11.50 -8.19
C MET A 139 -19.95 -10.70 -8.58
N LYS A 140 -20.78 -10.35 -7.60
CA LYS A 140 -21.98 -9.52 -7.79
C LYS A 140 -21.60 -8.07 -8.11
N GLU A 141 -20.74 -7.47 -7.31
CA GLU A 141 -20.43 -6.04 -7.35
C GLU A 141 -19.34 -5.69 -8.38
N LYS A 142 -18.49 -6.64 -8.74
CA LYS A 142 -17.35 -6.48 -9.67
C LYS A 142 -16.51 -5.24 -9.34
N PRO A 143 -15.87 -5.20 -8.16
CA PRO A 143 -15.02 -4.07 -7.78
C PRO A 143 -13.83 -3.95 -8.74
N ASN A 144 -13.32 -2.73 -8.90
CA ASN A 144 -12.09 -2.49 -9.64
C ASN A 144 -10.85 -2.90 -8.83
N ILE A 145 -10.95 -2.75 -7.49
CA ILE A 145 -9.88 -3.09 -6.57
C ILE A 145 -10.45 -3.67 -5.27
N ILE A 146 -9.84 -4.74 -4.77
CA ILE A 146 -10.10 -5.30 -3.45
C ILE A 146 -8.94 -4.91 -2.53
N VAL A 147 -9.25 -4.28 -1.41
CA VAL A 147 -8.27 -3.89 -0.39
C VAL A 147 -8.32 -4.90 0.75
N ALA A 148 -7.29 -5.72 0.84
CA ALA A 148 -7.04 -6.61 1.95
C ALA A 148 -6.04 -5.95 2.91
N GLY A 149 -6.53 -5.47 4.03
CA GLY A 149 -5.72 -4.77 5.03
C GLY A 149 -6.64 -4.23 6.11
N PHE A 150 -6.13 -4.17 7.33
CA PHE A 150 -7.01 -3.97 8.48
C PHE A 150 -6.29 -3.15 9.54
N THR A 151 -7.03 -2.30 10.24
CA THR A 151 -6.56 -1.55 11.39
C THR A 151 -6.66 -2.38 12.67
N ALA A 152 -7.75 -3.14 12.84
CA ALA A 152 -8.10 -3.79 14.09
C ALA A 152 -8.55 -5.25 13.95
N TYR A 153 -8.34 -5.89 12.82
CA TYR A 153 -8.65 -7.32 12.64
C TYR A 153 -7.49 -8.19 13.17
N PRO A 154 -7.68 -8.93 14.28
CA PRO A 154 -6.58 -9.59 14.98
C PRO A 154 -6.26 -11.01 14.49
N ARG A 155 -6.95 -11.47 13.46
CA ARG A 155 -6.78 -12.84 12.94
C ARG A 155 -5.83 -12.87 11.75
N ARG A 156 -5.27 -14.04 11.47
CA ARG A 156 -4.47 -14.25 10.25
C ARG A 156 -5.35 -14.15 9.02
N VAL A 157 -4.84 -13.48 8.00
CA VAL A 157 -5.48 -13.31 6.69
C VAL A 157 -4.98 -14.37 5.73
N ASP A 158 -5.89 -14.98 5.00
CA ASP A 158 -5.57 -15.88 3.90
C ASP A 158 -5.43 -15.07 2.59
N TRP A 159 -4.20 -14.66 2.30
CA TRP A 159 -3.89 -13.89 1.08
C TRP A 159 -4.20 -14.65 -0.21
N LYS A 160 -4.07 -16.00 -0.19
CA LYS A 160 -4.36 -16.83 -1.34
C LYS A 160 -5.85 -16.81 -1.68
N LYS A 161 -6.72 -16.82 -0.68
CA LYS A 161 -8.17 -16.69 -0.89
C LYS A 161 -8.52 -15.30 -1.44
N PHE A 162 -7.94 -14.22 -0.90
CA PHE A 162 -8.13 -12.87 -1.47
C PHE A 162 -7.68 -12.81 -2.93
N ARG A 163 -6.52 -13.38 -3.28
CA ARG A 163 -6.05 -13.44 -4.68
C ARG A 163 -7.03 -14.17 -5.57
N SER A 164 -7.49 -15.36 -5.15
CA SER A 164 -8.46 -16.14 -5.91
C SER A 164 -9.77 -15.38 -6.15
N ILE A 165 -10.24 -14.63 -5.16
CA ILE A 165 -11.45 -13.80 -5.29
C ILE A 165 -11.22 -12.65 -6.28
N ALA A 166 -10.09 -11.94 -6.15
CA ALA A 166 -9.76 -10.85 -7.05
C ALA A 166 -9.61 -11.33 -8.50
N ASP A 167 -8.97 -12.48 -8.72
CA ASP A 167 -8.86 -13.10 -10.05
C ASP A 167 -10.23 -13.45 -10.62
N ALA A 168 -11.12 -14.02 -9.80
CA ALA A 168 -12.45 -14.42 -10.24
C ALA A 168 -13.32 -13.25 -10.73
N CYS A 169 -13.18 -12.07 -10.12
CA CYS A 169 -13.95 -10.88 -10.50
C CYS A 169 -13.19 -9.88 -11.38
N GLY A 170 -11.91 -10.13 -11.70
CA GLY A 170 -11.06 -9.26 -12.51
C GLY A 170 -10.59 -8.00 -11.79
N ALA A 171 -10.54 -8.01 -10.45
CA ALA A 171 -10.10 -6.89 -9.63
C ALA A 171 -8.60 -6.89 -9.39
N TYR A 172 -8.01 -5.70 -9.19
CA TYR A 172 -6.69 -5.60 -8.54
C TYR A 172 -6.78 -6.06 -7.08
N LEU A 173 -5.73 -6.72 -6.59
CA LEU A 173 -5.57 -7.01 -5.16
C LEU A 173 -4.52 -6.06 -4.57
N MET A 174 -4.98 -5.10 -3.78
CA MET A 174 -4.13 -4.25 -2.95
C MET A 174 -4.09 -4.79 -1.52
N VAL A 175 -2.90 -4.84 -0.94
CA VAL A 175 -2.75 -5.14 0.49
C VAL A 175 -2.20 -3.93 1.22
N ASP A 176 -2.98 -3.39 2.15
CA ASP A 176 -2.50 -2.40 3.12
C ASP A 176 -2.04 -3.12 4.39
N MET A 177 -0.72 -3.35 4.49
CA MET A 177 -0.13 -4.09 5.62
C MET A 177 0.35 -3.19 6.76
N SER A 178 -0.09 -1.94 6.83
CA SER A 178 0.41 -0.92 7.75
C SER A 178 0.47 -1.35 9.21
N HIS A 179 -0.50 -2.11 9.71
CA HIS A 179 -0.53 -2.56 11.11
C HIS A 179 0.27 -3.82 11.38
N ILE A 180 0.61 -4.60 10.35
CA ILE A 180 1.30 -5.89 10.47
C ILE A 180 2.65 -5.92 9.76
N ALA A 181 3.11 -4.79 9.20
CA ALA A 181 4.34 -4.73 8.42
C ALA A 181 5.58 -5.20 9.20
N GLY A 182 5.68 -4.84 10.48
CA GLY A 182 6.76 -5.30 11.36
C GLY A 182 6.74 -6.81 11.57
N LEU A 183 5.55 -7.40 11.74
CA LEU A 183 5.41 -8.87 11.87
C LEU A 183 5.76 -9.58 10.57
N ILE A 184 5.40 -9.01 9.41
CA ILE A 184 5.77 -9.57 8.10
C ILE A 184 7.28 -9.48 7.90
N ALA A 185 7.91 -8.35 8.21
CA ALA A 185 9.36 -8.17 8.15
C ALA A 185 10.10 -9.14 9.08
N GLY A 186 9.56 -9.38 10.28
CA GLY A 186 10.05 -10.34 11.26
C GLY A 186 9.71 -11.80 10.95
N LYS A 187 8.96 -12.09 9.85
CA LYS A 187 8.51 -13.42 9.43
C LYS A 187 7.53 -14.10 10.39
N GLU A 188 6.92 -13.34 11.29
CA GLU A 188 5.91 -13.82 12.25
C GLU A 188 4.49 -13.79 11.68
N TYR A 189 4.31 -13.16 10.52
CA TYR A 189 3.04 -13.09 9.80
C TYR A 189 3.25 -13.41 8.32
N PRO A 190 2.31 -14.12 7.66
CA PRO A 190 2.44 -14.49 6.25
C PRO A 190 2.62 -13.27 5.34
N SER A 191 3.57 -13.36 4.40
CA SER A 191 3.84 -12.29 3.44
C SER A 191 2.73 -12.18 2.39
N PRO A 192 2.18 -10.97 2.10
CA PRO A 192 1.20 -10.75 1.05
C PRO A 192 1.82 -10.67 -0.35
N PHE A 193 3.11 -10.42 -0.47
CA PHE A 193 3.80 -10.14 -1.74
C PHE A 193 3.64 -11.22 -2.82
N PRO A 194 3.56 -12.53 -2.52
CA PRO A 194 3.29 -13.52 -3.55
C PRO A 194 1.92 -13.38 -4.23
N TYR A 195 0.96 -12.72 -3.58
CA TYR A 195 -0.44 -12.69 -3.98
C TYR A 195 -0.92 -11.31 -4.46
N ALA A 196 -0.37 -10.23 -3.89
CA ALA A 196 -0.82 -8.87 -4.16
C ALA A 196 -0.28 -8.33 -5.49
N ASP A 197 -1.03 -7.40 -6.09
CA ASP A 197 -0.58 -6.57 -7.22
C ASP A 197 0.13 -5.33 -6.71
N VAL A 198 -0.41 -4.74 -5.64
CA VAL A 198 0.14 -3.59 -4.93
C VAL A 198 0.11 -3.83 -3.43
N VAL A 199 1.17 -3.42 -2.75
CA VAL A 199 1.24 -3.43 -1.29
C VAL A 199 1.56 -2.04 -0.80
N THR A 200 0.79 -1.52 0.15
CA THR A 200 1.08 -0.26 0.83
C THR A 200 1.41 -0.52 2.31
N THR A 201 2.23 0.33 2.88
CA THR A 201 2.49 0.32 4.32
C THR A 201 2.90 1.69 4.81
N THR A 202 2.44 2.05 6.00
CA THR A 202 3.02 3.16 6.77
C THR A 202 4.34 2.73 7.38
N ILE A 203 5.24 3.69 7.58
CA ILE A 203 6.57 3.44 8.20
C ILE A 203 6.53 3.70 9.71
N HIS A 204 5.65 4.58 10.17
CA HIS A 204 5.61 5.09 11.55
C HIS A 204 4.84 4.21 12.56
N LYS A 205 4.34 3.04 12.16
CA LYS A 205 3.63 2.10 13.04
C LYS A 205 4.59 1.01 13.53
N SER A 206 4.32 -0.25 13.23
CA SER A 206 5.15 -1.38 13.66
C SER A 206 6.58 -1.37 13.09
N LEU A 207 6.84 -0.60 12.02
CA LEU A 207 8.20 -0.44 11.47
C LEU A 207 9.04 0.61 12.22
N ARG A 208 8.48 1.39 13.16
CA ARG A 208 9.17 2.36 14.02
C ARG A 208 9.95 3.45 13.28
N GLY A 209 9.53 3.80 12.08
CA GLY A 209 10.16 4.86 11.28
C GLY A 209 9.47 6.21 11.40
N PRO A 210 9.84 7.19 10.55
CA PRO A 210 9.20 8.51 10.49
C PRO A 210 7.78 8.39 9.94
N ARG A 211 6.99 9.47 10.07
CA ARG A 211 5.69 9.58 9.39
C ARG A 211 5.89 9.63 7.89
N SER A 212 5.65 8.50 7.27
CA SER A 212 5.72 8.30 5.82
C SER A 212 5.01 7.00 5.45
N ALA A 213 4.98 6.68 4.16
CA ALA A 213 4.50 5.40 3.67
C ALA A 213 5.30 4.96 2.44
N VAL A 214 5.17 3.69 2.12
CA VAL A 214 5.80 3.08 0.95
C VAL A 214 4.73 2.35 0.14
N ILE A 215 4.82 2.47 -1.18
CA ILE A 215 4.02 1.72 -2.13
C ILE A 215 4.95 0.75 -2.86
N PHE A 216 4.62 -0.52 -2.83
CA PHE A 216 5.27 -1.55 -3.65
C PHE A 216 4.31 -1.95 -4.76
N SER A 217 4.76 -1.92 -6.00
CA SER A 217 3.99 -2.40 -7.15
C SER A 217 4.70 -3.53 -7.86
N LYS A 218 3.94 -4.53 -8.26
CA LYS A 218 4.45 -5.66 -9.02
C LYS A 218 4.78 -5.22 -10.45
N ILE A 219 6.00 -5.47 -10.91
CA ILE A 219 6.46 -5.12 -12.26
C ILE A 219 5.91 -6.11 -13.30
N THR A 220 5.80 -7.39 -12.93
CA THR A 220 5.24 -8.44 -13.79
C THR A 220 3.95 -8.98 -13.22
N HIS A 221 2.84 -8.79 -13.93
CA HIS A 221 1.56 -9.37 -13.58
C HIS A 221 1.31 -10.60 -14.47
N PRO A 222 0.94 -11.77 -13.94
CA PRO A 222 0.75 -12.99 -14.74
C PRO A 222 -0.37 -12.89 -15.77
N TYR A 223 -1.28 -11.92 -15.60
CA TYR A 223 -2.44 -11.71 -16.47
C TYR A 223 -2.35 -10.46 -17.34
N GLN A 224 -1.22 -9.74 -17.32
CA GLN A 224 -1.00 -8.53 -18.11
C GLN A 224 0.25 -8.66 -18.97
N THR A 225 0.22 -8.08 -20.16
CA THR A 225 1.40 -7.98 -21.03
C THR A 225 2.53 -7.22 -20.32
N PRO A 226 3.82 -7.44 -20.64
CA PRO A 226 4.93 -6.70 -20.03
C PRO A 226 4.75 -5.17 -20.08
N SER A 227 4.12 -4.64 -21.14
CA SER A 227 3.77 -3.22 -21.26
C SER A 227 2.75 -2.76 -20.21
N ALA A 228 1.81 -3.63 -19.80
CA ALA A 228 0.82 -3.28 -18.79
C ALA A 228 1.40 -3.31 -17.35
N ALA A 229 2.39 -4.16 -17.10
CA ALA A 229 3.08 -4.20 -15.80
C ALA A 229 3.97 -2.97 -15.60
N THR A 230 4.66 -2.51 -16.64
CA THR A 230 5.38 -1.23 -16.65
C THR A 230 4.40 -0.08 -16.41
N LEU A 231 3.26 -0.08 -17.13
CA LEU A 231 2.21 0.91 -16.96
C LEU A 231 1.63 0.96 -15.53
N LEU A 232 1.57 -0.17 -14.81
CA LEU A 232 1.13 -0.17 -13.42
C LEU A 232 2.13 0.58 -12.51
N ALA A 233 3.42 0.28 -12.66
CA ALA A 233 4.47 0.96 -11.91
C ALA A 233 4.54 2.46 -12.24
N ASP A 234 4.38 2.82 -13.51
CA ASP A 234 4.36 4.21 -13.96
C ASP A 234 3.14 4.97 -13.42
N LYS A 235 1.96 4.35 -13.48
CA LYS A 235 0.71 4.98 -13.01
C LYS A 235 0.69 5.32 -11.52
N ILE A 236 1.39 4.57 -10.69
CA ILE A 236 1.50 4.86 -9.25
C ILE A 236 2.79 5.62 -8.90
N GLY A 237 3.52 6.10 -9.91
CA GLY A 237 4.76 6.83 -9.71
C GLY A 237 5.90 6.01 -9.09
N ALA A 238 5.92 4.70 -9.31
CA ALA A 238 6.96 3.82 -8.81
C ALA A 238 8.19 3.74 -9.74
N ASN A 239 8.00 4.07 -11.02
CA ASN A 239 9.09 4.27 -11.97
C ASN A 239 9.36 5.77 -12.18
N PRO A 240 10.59 6.18 -12.47
CA PRO A 240 10.88 7.56 -12.83
C PRO A 240 10.13 7.94 -14.10
N ALA A 241 9.56 9.14 -14.13
CA ALA A 241 9.03 9.71 -15.37
C ALA A 241 10.17 9.85 -16.39
N PRO A 242 9.92 9.67 -17.70
CA PRO A 242 10.92 10.00 -18.69
C PRO A 242 11.30 11.48 -18.55
N ALA A 243 12.60 11.78 -18.61
CA ALA A 243 13.07 13.15 -18.61
C ALA A 243 12.50 13.86 -19.85
N TYR A 244 11.82 14.99 -19.64
CA TYR A 244 11.39 15.88 -20.70
C TYR A 244 12.55 16.76 -21.14
#